data_abd6c4d79e36321eea4e53ade168c14d
#
_entry.id   abd6c4d79e36321eea4e53ade168c14d
#
_cell.length_a   1.000
_cell.length_b   1.000
_cell.length_c   1.000
_cell.angle_alpha   90.00
_cell.angle_beta   90.00
_cell.angle_gamma   90.00
#
_symmetry.space_group_name_H-M   'P 1'
#
loop_
_entity.id
_entity.type
_entity.pdbx_description
1 polymer ?
#
loop_
_entity_poly.entity_id
_entity_poly.type
_entity_poly.pdbx_seq_one_letter_code
_entity_poly.pdbx_strand_id
1 'polypeptide(L)'
;MGVFCRDLPLFLLSGRGMMTGKHKKGENDMDIQILQLIEGAKQARGLAVIIDVLRAFSLECYLTQRGAAELRPVRTLEEAFAWRQRDPSVLLVGERGGAKCEGFDYGNSPSTIPAEAVRGRRIIHSTSAGTQGLTQAVHADERITGSLVNAAAVAAYIRARNPETVSLVCMGNAGVREAPEDLLCAEYIRSLLLDRPLPDLEARTDALRLRGGRHFFDPDNQEVFPEADFWLCTKRDLFPFVLRATEDELGLRMEKVDLSDLCSAAAWGQAALRTEKVEV
;
A
#
# COMPACT_ATOMS: atom_id res chain seq x y z
N MET A 1 -43.14 49.57 -9.04
CA MET A 1 -44.38 48.83 -8.76
C MET A 1 -43.92 47.54 -8.14
N GLY A 2 -43.89 47.39 -6.90
CA GLY A 2 -44.95 47.35 -5.86
C GLY A 2 -45.42 45.92 -5.80
N VAL A 3 -45.62 45.18 -4.77
CA VAL A 3 -45.85 45.48 -3.35
C VAL A 3 -45.80 44.16 -2.58
N PHE A 4 -45.19 44.12 -1.39
CA PHE A 4 -45.63 43.53 -0.10
C PHE A 4 -46.09 42.02 -0.01
N CYS A 5 -45.57 41.24 0.87
CA CYS A 5 -45.51 41.22 2.35
C CYS A 5 -46.48 40.21 2.99
N ARG A 6 -45.97 39.55 4.03
CA ARG A 6 -46.70 38.95 5.21
C ARG A 6 -47.21 37.52 5.05
N ASP A 7 -47.18 36.61 6.03
CA ASP A 7 -46.89 36.62 7.48
C ASP A 7 -46.58 35.18 7.94
N LEU A 8 -45.79 35.09 8.99
CA LEU A 8 -45.65 33.90 9.87
C LEU A 8 -46.93 33.67 10.67
N PRO A 9 -47.13 32.44 11.19
CA PRO A 9 -47.11 32.38 12.65
C PRO A 9 -46.25 31.27 13.28
N LEU A 10 -45.64 31.64 14.40
CA LEU A 10 -45.13 30.74 15.45
C LEU A 10 -46.22 29.81 15.98
N PHE A 11 -45.83 28.53 16.19
CA PHE A 11 -46.42 27.72 17.26
C PHE A 11 -45.29 26.99 18.02
N LEU A 12 -45.08 27.42 19.23
CA LEU A 12 -44.45 26.66 20.32
C LEU A 12 -45.43 25.56 20.75
N LEU A 13 -44.91 24.34 21.01
CA LEU A 13 -45.17 23.57 22.25
C LEU A 13 -44.39 22.24 22.26
N SER A 14 -43.48 22.18 23.18
CA SER A 14 -43.10 21.10 24.11
C SER A 14 -43.48 19.65 23.76
N GLY A 15 -42.46 18.78 23.73
CA GLY A 15 -42.60 17.33 23.80
C GLY A 15 -41.21 16.68 23.91
N ARG A 16 -40.73 16.46 25.15
CA ARG A 16 -39.57 15.59 25.42
C ARG A 16 -39.92 14.17 24.97
N GLY A 17 -39.25 13.68 23.97
CA GLY A 17 -39.19 12.28 23.59
C GLY A 17 -37.74 11.93 23.33
N MET A 18 -37.08 11.31 24.31
CA MET A 18 -35.74 10.77 24.21
C MET A 18 -35.85 9.49 23.36
N MET A 19 -35.79 9.65 22.03
CA MET A 19 -35.62 8.52 21.13
C MET A 19 -34.14 8.15 21.10
N THR A 20 -33.79 7.10 21.82
CA THR A 20 -32.56 6.34 21.61
C THR A 20 -32.66 5.67 20.24
N GLY A 21 -32.33 6.43 19.20
CA GLY A 21 -32.13 5.89 17.86
C GLY A 21 -30.87 5.02 17.87
N LYS A 22 -31.06 3.70 17.93
CA LYS A 22 -30.02 2.78 17.46
C LYS A 22 -29.78 3.13 16.00
N HIS A 23 -28.68 3.81 15.72
CA HIS A 23 -28.19 3.90 14.37
C HIS A 23 -28.02 2.46 13.86
N LYS A 24 -28.80 2.07 12.87
CA LYS A 24 -28.51 0.89 12.07
C LYS A 24 -27.14 1.16 11.45
N LYS A 25 -26.13 0.34 11.80
CA LYS A 25 -24.83 0.28 11.14
C LYS A 25 -25.12 0.14 9.64
N GLY A 26 -24.82 1.17 8.82
CA GLY A 26 -25.00 1.12 7.37
C GLY A 26 -24.08 0.03 6.81
N GLU A 27 -24.54 -0.68 5.81
CA GLU A 27 -23.70 -1.57 5.00
C GLU A 27 -22.51 -0.75 4.48
N ASN A 28 -21.28 -1.07 4.93
CA ASN A 28 -19.96 -0.48 4.63
C ASN A 28 -19.42 0.57 5.63
N ASP A 29 -19.40 0.28 6.90
CA ASP A 29 -18.68 1.11 7.88
C ASP A 29 -17.29 0.52 8.14
N MET A 30 -16.43 0.56 7.11
CA MET A 30 -15.02 0.16 7.19
C MET A 30 -14.24 1.24 7.96
N ASP A 31 -13.61 0.88 9.08
CA ASP A 31 -12.72 1.79 9.82
C ASP A 31 -11.38 1.90 9.11
N ILE A 32 -11.09 3.06 8.51
CA ILE A 32 -9.86 3.32 7.75
C ILE A 32 -8.96 4.26 8.53
N GLN A 33 -7.85 3.74 9.02
CA GLN A 33 -6.85 4.47 9.79
C GLN A 33 -5.60 4.72 8.94
N ILE A 34 -5.03 5.94 9.02
CA ILE A 34 -3.70 6.25 8.48
C ILE A 34 -2.74 6.31 9.66
N LEU A 35 -1.78 5.40 9.63
CA LEU A 35 -0.76 5.23 10.65
C LEU A 35 0.61 5.61 10.09
N GLN A 36 1.54 6.01 10.97
CA GLN A 36 2.83 6.53 10.56
C GLN A 36 3.97 5.69 11.15
N LEU A 37 4.97 5.42 10.30
CA LEU A 37 6.28 4.90 10.69
C LEU A 37 6.23 3.49 11.31
N ILE A 38 7.33 3.08 11.90
CA ILE A 38 7.45 1.77 12.57
C ILE A 38 6.42 1.62 13.71
N GLU A 39 6.17 2.69 14.47
CA GLU A 39 5.20 2.64 15.56
C GLU A 39 3.76 2.46 15.03
N GLY A 40 3.45 3.05 13.87
CA GLY A 40 2.19 2.80 13.16
C GLY A 40 2.07 1.34 12.69
N ALA A 41 3.15 0.76 12.17
CA ALA A 41 3.17 -0.65 11.76
C ALA A 41 2.86 -1.59 12.94
N LYS A 42 3.45 -1.36 14.12
CA LYS A 42 3.18 -2.15 15.33
C LYS A 42 1.72 -2.03 15.81
N GLN A 43 1.07 -0.89 15.53
CA GLN A 43 -0.32 -0.63 15.92
C GLN A 43 -1.33 -1.13 14.89
N ALA A 44 -0.90 -1.47 13.68
CA ALA A 44 -1.78 -1.89 12.60
C ALA A 44 -2.67 -3.09 12.99
N ARG A 45 -3.93 -3.05 12.56
CA ARG A 45 -4.96 -4.07 12.80
C ARG A 45 -5.74 -4.31 11.52
N GLY A 46 -6.47 -5.42 11.47
CA GLY A 46 -7.27 -5.81 10.34
C GLY A 46 -6.40 -6.03 9.09
N LEU A 47 -6.80 -5.48 7.96
CA LEU A 47 -5.98 -5.50 6.75
C LEU A 47 -5.01 -4.31 6.77
N ALA A 48 -3.72 -4.59 6.91
CA ALA A 48 -2.67 -3.58 6.88
C ALA A 48 -2.08 -3.42 5.47
N VAL A 49 -2.09 -2.19 4.97
CA VAL A 49 -1.38 -1.78 3.77
C VAL A 49 -0.10 -1.08 4.20
N ILE A 50 1.05 -1.71 3.98
CA ILE A 50 2.35 -1.12 4.29
C ILE A 50 2.79 -0.32 3.07
N ILE A 51 2.92 1.01 3.22
CA ILE A 51 3.14 1.96 2.12
C ILE A 51 4.57 2.48 2.17
N ASP A 52 5.30 2.30 1.05
CA ASP A 52 6.64 2.85 0.83
C ASP A 52 6.78 3.16 -0.67
N VAL A 53 6.49 4.40 -1.04
CA VAL A 53 6.44 4.85 -2.44
C VAL A 53 7.84 5.06 -3.01
N LEU A 54 8.71 5.72 -2.27
CA LEU A 54 10.07 6.05 -2.70
C LEU A 54 11.11 5.34 -1.79
N ARG A 55 11.42 4.01 -2.08
CA ARG A 55 11.18 3.30 -3.36
C ARG A 55 10.70 1.86 -3.18
N ALA A 56 10.68 1.31 -1.95
CA ALA A 56 10.66 -0.13 -1.71
C ALA A 56 9.50 -0.86 -2.41
N PHE A 57 8.26 -0.46 -2.19
CA PHE A 57 7.11 -1.21 -2.70
C PHE A 57 6.72 -0.82 -4.13
N SER A 58 7.17 0.33 -4.61
CA SER A 58 7.20 0.60 -6.05
C SER A 58 8.14 -0.39 -6.75
N LEU A 59 9.38 -0.57 -6.23
CA LEU A 59 10.35 -1.51 -6.80
C LEU A 59 9.81 -2.95 -6.80
N GLU A 60 9.21 -3.45 -5.70
CA GLU A 60 8.67 -4.80 -5.67
C GLU A 60 7.62 -5.04 -6.76
N CYS A 61 6.78 -4.05 -7.06
CA CYS A 61 5.85 -4.15 -8.18
C CYS A 61 6.59 -4.26 -9.52
N TYR A 62 7.63 -3.47 -9.75
CA TYR A 62 8.46 -3.58 -10.97
C TYR A 62 9.18 -4.93 -11.07
N LEU A 63 9.75 -5.43 -9.97
CA LEU A 63 10.43 -6.73 -9.95
C LEU A 63 9.47 -7.87 -10.29
N THR A 64 8.28 -7.85 -9.70
CA THR A 64 7.21 -8.81 -9.99
C THR A 64 6.78 -8.77 -11.45
N GLN A 65 6.56 -7.56 -12.01
CA GLN A 65 6.18 -7.38 -13.41
C GLN A 65 7.29 -7.83 -14.38
N ARG A 66 8.56 -7.73 -13.98
CA ARG A 66 9.72 -8.20 -14.74
C ARG A 66 9.92 -9.71 -14.66
N GLY A 67 9.07 -10.42 -13.92
CA GLY A 67 9.04 -11.87 -13.83
C GLY A 67 9.96 -12.46 -12.77
N ALA A 68 10.17 -11.75 -11.65
CA ALA A 68 10.74 -12.37 -10.46
C ALA A 68 9.93 -13.62 -10.09
N ALA A 69 10.60 -14.74 -9.86
CA ALA A 69 9.93 -15.98 -9.47
C ALA A 69 9.44 -15.93 -8.03
N GLU A 70 10.14 -15.20 -7.18
CA GLU A 70 9.82 -15.08 -5.77
C GLU A 70 10.43 -13.80 -5.20
N LEU A 71 9.69 -13.11 -4.33
CA LEU A 71 10.16 -11.99 -3.53
C LEU A 71 10.08 -12.35 -2.05
N ARG A 72 11.20 -12.20 -1.34
CA ARG A 72 11.29 -12.42 0.11
C ARG A 72 11.84 -11.18 0.81
N PRO A 73 10.98 -10.39 1.46
CA PRO A 73 11.43 -9.33 2.32
C PRO A 73 12.09 -9.91 3.57
N VAL A 74 13.26 -9.40 3.91
CA VAL A 74 13.99 -9.76 5.12
C VAL A 74 14.32 -8.51 5.94
N ARG A 75 14.45 -8.71 7.23
CA ARG A 75 14.64 -7.61 8.18
C ARG A 75 16.08 -7.11 8.21
N THR A 76 17.05 -8.02 8.20
CA THR A 76 18.46 -7.68 8.41
C THR A 76 19.35 -8.08 7.22
N LEU A 77 20.54 -7.53 7.17
CA LEU A 77 21.54 -7.91 6.16
C LEU A 77 22.05 -9.32 6.40
N GLU A 78 22.16 -9.72 7.67
CA GLU A 78 22.57 -11.06 8.07
C GLU A 78 21.60 -12.12 7.53
N GLU A 79 20.30 -11.88 7.62
CA GLU A 79 19.28 -12.75 7.01
C GLU A 79 19.44 -12.82 5.49
N ALA A 80 19.69 -11.69 4.81
CA ALA A 80 19.92 -11.67 3.37
C ALA A 80 21.17 -12.47 2.97
N PHE A 81 22.28 -12.33 3.69
CA PHE A 81 23.51 -13.09 3.44
C PHE A 81 23.33 -14.57 3.77
N ALA A 82 22.58 -14.93 4.81
CA ALA A 82 22.26 -16.31 5.10
C ALA A 82 21.47 -16.98 3.96
N TRP A 83 20.58 -16.23 3.29
CA TRP A 83 19.92 -16.69 2.09
C TRP A 83 20.90 -16.97 0.94
N ARG A 84 21.85 -16.06 0.69
CA ARG A 84 22.90 -16.23 -0.32
C ARG A 84 23.79 -17.44 -0.04
N GLN A 85 24.09 -17.73 1.24
CA GLN A 85 24.87 -18.90 1.63
C GLN A 85 24.12 -20.21 1.36
N ARG A 86 22.79 -20.24 1.54
CA ARG A 86 21.95 -21.42 1.27
C ARG A 86 21.71 -21.63 -0.22
N ASP A 87 21.51 -20.56 -0.94
CA ASP A 87 21.21 -20.54 -2.37
C ASP A 87 21.99 -19.41 -3.06
N PRO A 88 23.18 -19.72 -3.64
CA PRO A 88 23.98 -18.73 -4.34
C PRO A 88 23.29 -18.10 -5.56
N SER A 89 22.17 -18.68 -6.03
CA SER A 89 21.43 -18.16 -7.18
C SER A 89 20.51 -17.00 -6.85
N VAL A 90 20.22 -16.70 -5.56
CA VAL A 90 19.35 -15.58 -5.19
C VAL A 90 19.97 -14.23 -5.57
N LEU A 91 19.12 -13.24 -5.84
CA LEU A 91 19.54 -11.85 -5.96
C LEU A 91 19.29 -11.13 -4.62
N LEU A 92 20.33 -10.48 -4.11
CA LEU A 92 20.20 -9.58 -2.99
C LEU A 92 19.94 -8.16 -3.50
N VAL A 93 18.78 -7.63 -3.14
CA VAL A 93 18.33 -6.29 -3.54
C VAL A 93 18.02 -5.48 -2.29
N GLY A 94 18.49 -4.25 -2.21
CA GLY A 94 18.16 -3.43 -1.05
C GLY A 94 19.10 -2.27 -0.80
N GLU A 95 18.78 -1.52 0.26
CA GLU A 95 19.44 -0.27 0.60
C GLU A 95 19.58 -0.09 2.12
N ARG A 96 20.54 0.78 2.49
CA ARG A 96 20.60 1.46 3.78
C ARG A 96 20.89 2.93 3.54
N GLY A 97 20.00 3.81 4.05
CA GLY A 97 20.08 5.25 3.77
C GLY A 97 19.95 5.62 2.30
N GLY A 98 19.28 4.79 1.50
CA GLY A 98 19.09 4.95 0.06
C GLY A 98 20.19 4.33 -0.81
N ALA A 99 21.40 4.14 -0.28
CA ALA A 99 22.53 3.54 -1.01
C ALA A 99 22.45 2.01 -1.03
N LYS A 100 22.89 1.40 -2.13
CA LYS A 100 22.99 -0.06 -2.24
C LYS A 100 23.84 -0.62 -1.08
N CYS A 101 23.34 -1.69 -0.44
CA CYS A 101 24.13 -2.38 0.59
C CYS A 101 25.38 -3.02 -0.01
N GLU A 102 26.48 -2.95 0.73
CA GLU A 102 27.70 -3.65 0.35
C GLU A 102 27.45 -5.16 0.21
N GLY A 103 27.97 -5.77 -0.83
CA GLY A 103 27.77 -7.19 -1.15
C GLY A 103 26.41 -7.53 -1.76
N PHE A 104 25.51 -6.59 -1.95
CA PHE A 104 24.26 -6.80 -2.67
C PHE A 104 24.46 -6.65 -4.19
N ASP A 105 23.65 -7.36 -4.97
CA ASP A 105 23.66 -7.28 -6.43
C ASP A 105 23.14 -5.93 -6.90
N TYR A 106 22.00 -5.49 -6.33
CA TYR A 106 21.32 -4.25 -6.71
C TYR A 106 20.90 -3.44 -5.49
N GLY A 107 20.79 -2.13 -5.69
CA GLY A 107 20.16 -1.20 -4.77
C GLY A 107 18.63 -1.23 -4.88
N ASN A 108 17.98 -0.21 -4.31
CA ASN A 108 16.53 -0.09 -4.28
C ASN A 108 15.99 0.79 -5.44
N SER A 109 16.51 0.59 -6.66
CA SER A 109 16.27 1.44 -7.82
C SER A 109 15.57 0.71 -8.95
N PRO A 110 14.29 1.00 -9.26
CA PRO A 110 13.59 0.35 -10.37
C PRO A 110 14.16 0.70 -11.75
N SER A 111 14.84 1.83 -11.92
CA SER A 111 15.42 2.21 -13.21
C SER A 111 16.75 1.50 -13.54
N THR A 112 17.46 0.99 -12.52
CA THR A 112 18.80 0.42 -12.71
C THR A 112 18.83 -1.11 -12.72
N ILE A 113 17.77 -1.78 -12.35
CA ILE A 113 17.69 -3.25 -12.33
C ILE A 113 17.12 -3.76 -13.66
N PRO A 114 17.89 -4.42 -14.52
CA PRO A 114 17.38 -4.87 -15.81
C PRO A 114 16.43 -6.07 -15.68
N ALA A 115 15.44 -6.17 -16.56
CA ALA A 115 14.42 -7.24 -16.50
C ALA A 115 15.04 -8.65 -16.68
N GLU A 116 16.06 -8.78 -17.50
CA GLU A 116 16.78 -10.04 -17.73
C GLU A 116 17.51 -10.56 -16.49
N ALA A 117 17.97 -9.67 -15.61
CA ALA A 117 18.59 -10.07 -14.34
C ALA A 117 17.58 -10.62 -13.34
N VAL A 118 16.32 -10.20 -13.44
CA VAL A 118 15.23 -10.50 -12.48
C VAL A 118 14.45 -11.76 -12.87
N ARG A 119 14.25 -11.97 -14.17
CA ARG A 119 13.36 -13.00 -14.67
C ARG A 119 13.72 -14.40 -14.17
N GLY A 120 12.74 -15.06 -13.53
CA GLY A 120 12.91 -16.40 -12.99
C GLY A 120 13.79 -16.49 -11.73
N ARG A 121 14.20 -15.34 -11.16
CA ARG A 121 15.08 -15.32 -9.98
C ARG A 121 14.28 -15.14 -8.70
N ARG A 122 14.79 -15.74 -7.62
CA ARG A 122 14.38 -15.42 -6.25
C ARG A 122 15.12 -14.19 -5.79
N ILE A 123 14.37 -13.21 -5.27
CA ILE A 123 14.91 -11.94 -4.80
C ILE A 123 14.73 -11.84 -3.29
N ILE A 124 15.82 -11.58 -2.61
CA ILE A 124 15.84 -11.28 -1.18
C ILE A 124 15.95 -9.77 -1.05
N HIS A 125 14.92 -9.15 -0.49
CA HIS A 125 14.77 -7.70 -0.43
C HIS A 125 14.90 -7.19 1.00
N SER A 126 15.79 -6.23 1.24
CA SER A 126 16.03 -5.65 2.57
C SER A 126 16.17 -4.14 2.50
N THR A 127 15.28 -3.41 3.16
CA THR A 127 15.26 -1.94 3.17
C THR A 127 15.22 -1.36 4.58
N SER A 128 15.49 -0.06 4.68
CA SER A 128 15.49 0.66 5.95
C SER A 128 14.08 0.92 6.51
N ALA A 129 13.05 0.91 5.67
CA ALA A 129 11.67 1.27 6.04
C ALA A 129 10.64 0.18 5.65
N GLY A 130 10.39 -0.04 4.36
CA GLY A 130 9.28 -0.88 3.89
C GLY A 130 9.31 -2.30 4.46
N THR A 131 10.44 -3.03 4.32
CA THR A 131 10.56 -4.39 4.84
C THR A 131 10.48 -4.45 6.37
N GLN A 132 10.89 -3.39 7.08
CA GLN A 132 10.71 -3.28 8.52
C GLN A 132 9.23 -3.18 8.91
N GLY A 133 8.45 -2.39 8.16
CA GLY A 133 7.00 -2.28 8.37
C GLY A 133 6.28 -3.61 8.21
N LEU A 134 6.58 -4.36 7.12
CA LEU A 134 6.01 -5.70 6.89
C LEU A 134 6.29 -6.68 8.04
N THR A 135 7.52 -6.68 8.56
CA THR A 135 7.92 -7.60 9.63
C THR A 135 7.38 -7.19 11.01
N GLN A 136 7.03 -5.91 11.21
CA GLN A 136 6.56 -5.41 12.51
C GLN A 136 5.05 -5.24 12.63
N ALA A 137 4.29 -5.33 11.52
CA ALA A 137 2.83 -5.31 11.54
C ALA A 137 2.25 -6.68 11.98
N VAL A 138 2.72 -7.19 13.11
CA VAL A 138 2.42 -8.55 13.61
C VAL A 138 1.01 -8.70 14.17
N HIS A 139 0.30 -7.61 14.38
CA HIS A 139 -1.06 -7.61 14.89
C HIS A 139 -2.13 -7.42 13.81
N ALA A 140 -1.72 -7.26 12.57
CA ALA A 140 -2.62 -7.23 11.43
C ALA A 140 -3.04 -8.66 11.05
N ASP A 141 -4.31 -8.83 10.67
CA ASP A 141 -4.84 -10.12 10.22
C ASP A 141 -4.31 -10.49 8.83
N GLU A 142 -4.09 -9.48 8.01
CA GLU A 142 -3.52 -9.60 6.67
C GLU A 142 -2.60 -8.41 6.37
N ARG A 143 -1.49 -8.65 5.65
CA ARG A 143 -0.53 -7.62 5.27
C ARG A 143 -0.36 -7.61 3.76
N ILE A 144 -0.52 -6.43 3.15
CA ILE A 144 -0.22 -6.20 1.74
C ILE A 144 0.70 -4.98 1.60
N THR A 145 1.40 -4.85 0.49
CA THR A 145 2.19 -3.65 0.19
C THR A 145 1.41 -2.66 -0.66
N GLY A 146 1.69 -1.38 -0.47
CA GLY A 146 1.06 -0.29 -1.22
C GLY A 146 2.07 0.74 -1.72
N SER A 147 1.81 1.22 -2.92
CA SER A 147 2.50 2.34 -3.55
C SER A 147 1.56 3.04 -4.53
N LEU A 148 1.94 4.22 -5.03
CA LEU A 148 1.16 4.91 -6.07
C LEU A 148 0.99 4.05 -7.33
N VAL A 149 1.98 3.23 -7.67
CA VAL A 149 1.97 2.41 -8.88
C VAL A 149 0.91 1.30 -8.89
N ASN A 150 0.34 0.94 -7.72
CA ASN A 150 -0.71 -0.07 -7.59
C ASN A 150 -1.87 0.34 -6.68
N ALA A 151 -2.04 1.63 -6.40
CA ALA A 151 -3.00 2.12 -5.42
C ALA A 151 -4.46 1.72 -5.73
N ALA A 152 -4.88 1.77 -7.00
CA ALA A 152 -6.21 1.32 -7.41
C ALA A 152 -6.38 -0.19 -7.20
N ALA A 153 -5.35 -0.99 -7.45
CA ALA A 153 -5.38 -2.43 -7.19
C ALA A 153 -5.51 -2.72 -5.69
N VAL A 154 -4.78 -1.99 -4.85
CA VAL A 154 -4.89 -2.06 -3.39
C VAL A 154 -6.31 -1.74 -2.93
N ALA A 155 -6.91 -0.65 -3.42
CA ALA A 155 -8.28 -0.28 -3.06
C ALA A 155 -9.30 -1.34 -3.51
N ALA A 156 -9.15 -1.89 -4.72
CA ALA A 156 -10.01 -2.96 -5.24
C ALA A 156 -9.88 -4.24 -4.40
N TYR A 157 -8.65 -4.60 -4.02
CA TYR A 157 -8.39 -5.73 -3.15
C TYR A 157 -9.07 -5.57 -1.78
N ILE A 158 -8.90 -4.42 -1.13
CA ILE A 158 -9.53 -4.12 0.16
C ILE A 158 -11.05 -4.24 0.06
N ARG A 159 -11.68 -3.69 -1.00
CA ARG A 159 -13.13 -3.83 -1.21
C ARG A 159 -13.57 -5.29 -1.37
N ALA A 160 -12.80 -6.10 -2.11
CA ALA A 160 -13.11 -7.51 -2.30
C ALA A 160 -12.97 -8.32 -1.00
N ARG A 161 -12.01 -7.97 -0.14
CA ARG A 161 -11.81 -8.58 1.19
C ARG A 161 -12.83 -8.11 2.21
N ASN A 162 -13.36 -6.90 2.05
CA ASN A 162 -14.34 -6.26 2.93
C ASN A 162 -13.99 -6.36 4.43
N PRO A 163 -12.79 -5.94 4.86
CA PRO A 163 -12.38 -6.01 6.26
C PRO A 163 -13.13 -4.97 7.12
N GLU A 164 -13.32 -5.24 8.42
CA GLU A 164 -13.86 -4.25 9.35
C GLU A 164 -12.89 -3.08 9.57
N THR A 165 -11.61 -3.36 9.60
CA THR A 165 -10.54 -2.37 9.84
C THR A 165 -9.50 -2.42 8.75
N VAL A 166 -9.08 -1.25 8.25
CA VAL A 166 -7.97 -1.06 7.33
C VAL A 166 -6.96 -0.13 7.96
N SER A 167 -5.71 -0.58 8.05
CA SER A 167 -4.59 0.22 8.52
C SER A 167 -3.69 0.59 7.33
N LEU A 168 -3.73 1.85 6.90
CA LEU A 168 -2.83 2.40 5.88
C LEU A 168 -1.58 2.93 6.58
N VAL A 169 -0.47 2.20 6.49
CA VAL A 169 0.76 2.47 7.26
C VAL A 169 1.81 3.11 6.36
N CYS A 170 2.04 4.41 6.55
CA CYS A 170 3.06 5.18 5.83
C CYS A 170 4.43 4.94 6.48
N MET A 171 5.36 4.29 5.78
CA MET A 171 6.63 3.89 6.37
C MET A 171 7.64 5.03 6.51
N GLY A 172 7.54 6.03 5.64
CA GLY A 172 8.41 7.18 5.69
C GLY A 172 9.88 6.87 5.43
N ASN A 173 10.73 7.85 5.69
CA ASN A 173 12.16 7.71 5.49
C ASN A 173 12.78 6.96 6.68
N ALA A 174 13.40 5.83 6.39
CA ALA A 174 14.03 4.93 7.36
C ALA A 174 13.10 4.47 8.51
N GLY A 175 11.78 4.57 8.33
CA GLY A 175 10.80 4.22 9.37
C GLY A 175 10.71 5.19 10.56
N VAL A 176 11.40 6.33 10.50
CA VAL A 176 11.52 7.29 11.62
C VAL A 176 11.11 8.72 11.28
N ARG A 177 10.99 9.07 10.00
CA ARG A 177 10.59 10.39 9.55
C ARG A 177 9.51 10.28 8.49
N GLU A 178 8.39 10.98 8.68
CA GLU A 178 7.27 10.97 7.74
C GLU A 178 7.69 11.39 6.33
N ALA A 179 7.07 10.78 5.33
CA ALA A 179 7.28 11.03 3.92
C ALA A 179 5.97 11.49 3.25
N PRO A 180 5.96 12.64 2.57
CA PRO A 180 4.76 13.18 1.96
C PRO A 180 4.20 12.30 0.83
N GLU A 181 5.03 11.53 0.15
CA GLU A 181 4.64 10.58 -0.89
C GLU A 181 3.84 9.40 -0.33
N ASP A 182 4.22 8.87 0.82
CA ASP A 182 3.50 7.77 1.47
C ASP A 182 2.14 8.24 1.98
N LEU A 183 2.10 9.44 2.59
CA LEU A 183 0.84 10.04 3.03
C LEU A 183 -0.08 10.32 1.83
N LEU A 184 0.45 10.84 0.72
CA LEU A 184 -0.33 11.06 -0.50
C LEU A 184 -0.91 9.75 -1.04
N CYS A 185 -0.13 8.67 -1.03
CA CYS A 185 -0.58 7.34 -1.43
C CYS A 185 -1.70 6.82 -0.50
N ALA A 186 -1.54 6.95 0.82
CA ALA A 186 -2.56 6.55 1.79
C ALA A 186 -3.87 7.33 1.60
N GLU A 187 -3.79 8.65 1.43
CA GLU A 187 -4.95 9.49 1.15
C GLU A 187 -5.62 9.14 -0.18
N TYR A 188 -4.84 8.81 -1.21
CA TYR A 188 -5.37 8.37 -2.49
C TYR A 188 -6.09 7.04 -2.37
N ILE A 189 -5.50 6.02 -1.73
CA ILE A 189 -6.17 4.73 -1.47
C ILE A 189 -7.46 4.96 -0.68
N ARG A 190 -7.42 5.76 0.40
CA ARG A 190 -8.61 6.10 1.18
C ARG A 190 -9.68 6.80 0.35
N SER A 191 -9.31 7.71 -0.54
CA SER A 191 -10.23 8.41 -1.43
C SER A 191 -10.97 7.44 -2.38
N LEU A 192 -10.24 6.48 -2.92
CA LEU A 192 -10.81 5.40 -3.73
C LEU A 192 -11.79 4.54 -2.92
N LEU A 193 -11.44 4.14 -1.69
CA LEU A 193 -12.29 3.33 -0.83
C LEU A 193 -13.60 4.02 -0.44
N LEU A 194 -13.55 5.33 -0.24
CA LEU A 194 -14.70 6.16 0.15
C LEU A 194 -15.50 6.71 -1.04
N ASP A 195 -15.11 6.40 -2.27
CA ASP A 195 -15.68 6.99 -3.50
C ASP A 195 -15.71 8.53 -3.47
N ARG A 196 -14.67 9.13 -2.90
CA ARG A 196 -14.52 10.59 -2.77
C ARG A 196 -13.23 11.02 -3.48
N PRO A 197 -13.32 11.71 -4.63
CA PRO A 197 -12.13 12.15 -5.36
C PRO A 197 -11.17 12.94 -4.46
N LEU A 198 -9.88 12.63 -4.53
CA LEU A 198 -8.84 13.41 -3.87
C LEU A 198 -8.53 14.65 -4.71
N PRO A 199 -8.80 15.87 -4.21
CA PRO A 199 -8.54 17.08 -4.97
C PRO A 199 -7.05 17.24 -5.28
N ASP A 200 -6.77 17.82 -6.44
CA ASP A 200 -5.43 18.22 -6.87
C ASP A 200 -4.37 17.10 -6.83
N LEU A 201 -4.80 15.83 -6.95
CA LEU A 201 -3.91 14.67 -6.84
C LEU A 201 -2.70 14.78 -7.78
N GLU A 202 -2.90 15.23 -9.02
CA GLU A 202 -1.83 15.40 -10.00
C GLU A 202 -0.84 16.49 -9.56
N ALA A 203 -1.34 17.67 -9.23
CA ALA A 203 -0.50 18.77 -8.74
C ALA A 203 0.23 18.42 -7.43
N ARG A 204 -0.41 17.65 -6.54
CA ARG A 204 0.21 17.16 -5.31
C ARG A 204 1.31 16.14 -5.61
N THR A 205 1.11 15.26 -6.59
CA THR A 205 2.13 14.31 -7.05
C THR A 205 3.33 15.05 -7.64
N ASP A 206 3.09 16.04 -8.51
CA ASP A 206 4.15 16.86 -9.09
C ASP A 206 4.94 17.65 -8.04
N ALA A 207 4.26 18.13 -7.00
CA ALA A 207 4.90 18.85 -5.91
C ALA A 207 5.87 17.99 -5.07
N LEU A 208 5.76 16.67 -5.13
CA LEU A 208 6.69 15.75 -4.43
C LEU A 208 8.14 15.95 -4.86
N ARG A 209 8.39 16.33 -6.12
CA ARG A 209 9.74 16.63 -6.62
C ARG A 209 10.46 17.75 -5.85
N LEU A 210 9.71 18.65 -5.23
CA LEU A 210 10.24 19.78 -4.44
C LEU A 210 10.26 19.49 -2.93
N ARG A 211 9.73 18.34 -2.51
CA ARG A 211 9.57 17.93 -1.11
C ARG A 211 10.25 16.58 -0.85
N GLY A 212 9.50 15.48 -0.71
CA GLY A 212 10.00 14.14 -0.42
C GLY A 212 10.96 13.60 -1.49
N GLY A 213 10.69 13.87 -2.76
CA GLY A 213 11.50 13.43 -3.90
C GLY A 213 12.64 14.37 -4.31
N ARG A 214 12.90 15.47 -3.59
CA ARG A 214 13.87 16.49 -4.01
C ARG A 214 15.27 15.93 -4.31
N HIS A 215 15.72 14.96 -3.54
CA HIS A 215 17.06 14.36 -3.67
C HIS A 215 17.27 13.56 -4.97
N PHE A 216 16.18 13.15 -5.67
CA PHE A 216 16.25 12.52 -6.98
C PHE A 216 16.63 13.50 -8.11
N PHE A 217 16.51 14.81 -7.87
CA PHE A 217 16.81 15.87 -8.83
C PHE A 217 18.14 16.57 -8.56
N ASP A 218 18.90 16.07 -7.59
CA ASP A 218 20.24 16.54 -7.29
C ASP A 218 21.25 15.86 -8.24
N PRO A 219 21.99 16.62 -9.07
CA PRO A 219 22.95 16.05 -10.00
C PRO A 219 24.04 15.21 -9.32
N ASP A 220 24.40 15.54 -8.08
CA ASP A 220 25.47 14.87 -7.35
C ASP A 220 24.99 13.54 -6.72
N ASN A 221 23.70 13.28 -6.73
CA ASN A 221 23.10 12.08 -6.11
C ASN A 221 22.56 11.05 -7.11
N GLN A 222 22.79 11.22 -8.42
CA GLN A 222 22.16 10.39 -9.46
C GLN A 222 22.58 8.92 -9.42
N GLU A 223 23.72 8.58 -8.85
CA GLU A 223 24.15 7.19 -8.65
C GLU A 223 23.24 6.47 -7.63
N VAL A 224 22.86 7.14 -6.55
CA VAL A 224 22.04 6.59 -5.45
C VAL A 224 20.56 6.82 -5.69
N PHE A 225 20.20 7.99 -6.18
CA PHE A 225 18.83 8.44 -6.41
C PHE A 225 18.64 8.94 -7.86
N PRO A 226 18.60 8.02 -8.85
CA PRO A 226 18.35 8.42 -10.23
C PRO A 226 17.01 9.16 -10.37
N GLU A 227 16.98 10.27 -11.10
CA GLU A 227 15.75 11.01 -11.40
C GLU A 227 14.67 10.10 -12.00
N ALA A 228 15.09 9.14 -12.84
CA ALA A 228 14.18 8.16 -13.44
C ALA A 228 13.35 7.36 -12.41
N ASP A 229 13.92 7.08 -11.24
CA ASP A 229 13.20 6.37 -10.16
C ASP A 229 12.03 7.19 -9.63
N PHE A 230 12.20 8.50 -9.48
CA PHE A 230 11.10 9.37 -9.05
C PHE A 230 9.90 9.24 -10.00
N TRP A 231 10.16 9.37 -11.31
CA TRP A 231 9.10 9.28 -12.31
C TRP A 231 8.48 7.89 -12.43
N LEU A 232 9.26 6.83 -12.21
CA LEU A 232 8.75 5.47 -12.18
C LEU A 232 7.86 5.23 -10.94
N CYS A 233 8.30 5.63 -9.76
CA CYS A 233 7.59 5.37 -8.51
C CYS A 233 6.36 6.26 -8.29
N THR A 234 6.31 7.44 -8.93
CA THR A 234 5.16 8.35 -8.83
C THR A 234 4.10 8.14 -9.91
N LYS A 235 4.31 7.22 -10.87
CA LYS A 235 3.23 6.76 -11.75
C LYS A 235 2.09 6.17 -10.93
N ARG A 236 0.86 6.40 -11.39
CA ARG A 236 -0.33 5.90 -10.68
C ARG A 236 -0.91 4.70 -11.41
N ASP A 237 -1.35 3.71 -10.63
CA ASP A 237 -2.21 2.61 -11.07
C ASP A 237 -1.68 1.84 -12.28
N LEU A 238 -0.34 1.69 -12.34
CA LEU A 238 0.35 1.01 -13.42
C LEU A 238 0.16 -0.51 -13.35
N PHE A 239 0.06 -1.06 -12.14
CA PHE A 239 0.02 -2.51 -11.92
C PHE A 239 -1.33 -2.96 -11.37
N PRO A 240 -2.05 -3.86 -12.08
CA PRO A 240 -3.36 -4.36 -11.70
C PRO A 240 -3.28 -5.55 -10.73
N PHE A 241 -2.34 -5.52 -9.79
CA PHE A 241 -2.15 -6.56 -8.77
C PHE A 241 -1.71 -5.98 -7.43
N VAL A 242 -1.90 -6.74 -6.39
CA VAL A 242 -1.33 -6.48 -5.07
C VAL A 242 -0.27 -7.51 -4.72
N LEU A 243 0.64 -7.17 -3.81
CA LEU A 243 1.60 -8.08 -3.22
C LEU A 243 1.17 -8.34 -1.78
N ARG A 244 0.77 -9.58 -1.50
CA ARG A 244 0.34 -10.04 -0.19
C ARG A 244 1.48 -10.74 0.52
N ALA A 245 1.74 -10.34 1.76
CA ALA A 245 2.72 -11.02 2.60
C ALA A 245 2.13 -12.31 3.16
N THR A 246 2.79 -13.42 2.91
CA THR A 246 2.48 -14.74 3.46
C THR A 246 3.72 -15.31 4.13
N GLU A 247 3.56 -16.28 5.00
CA GLU A 247 4.68 -16.94 5.69
C GLU A 247 4.72 -18.43 5.34
N ASP A 248 5.92 -18.94 5.15
CA ASP A 248 6.21 -20.36 5.02
C ASP A 248 7.37 -20.76 5.96
N GLU A 249 7.86 -22.00 5.88
CA GLU A 249 8.96 -22.50 6.70
C GLU A 249 10.26 -21.71 6.56
N LEU A 250 10.39 -20.94 5.47
CA LEU A 250 11.56 -20.11 5.16
C LEU A 250 11.36 -18.63 5.54
N GLY A 251 10.21 -18.29 6.13
CA GLY A 251 9.85 -16.96 6.57
C GLY A 251 8.92 -16.21 5.58
N LEU A 252 8.97 -14.90 5.61
CA LEU A 252 8.06 -14.04 4.85
C LEU A 252 8.33 -14.12 3.35
N ARG A 253 7.26 -14.18 2.57
CA ARG A 253 7.30 -14.08 1.10
C ARG A 253 6.15 -13.21 0.59
N MET A 254 6.33 -12.63 -0.58
CA MET A 254 5.30 -11.86 -1.28
C MET A 254 4.61 -12.72 -2.31
N GLU A 255 3.30 -12.78 -2.22
CA GLU A 255 2.42 -13.45 -3.19
C GLU A 255 1.75 -12.39 -4.07
N LYS A 256 1.89 -12.55 -5.40
CA LYS A 256 1.17 -11.72 -6.34
C LYS A 256 -0.30 -12.16 -6.40
N VAL A 257 -1.23 -11.23 -6.21
CA VAL A 257 -2.67 -11.44 -6.36
C VAL A 257 -3.18 -10.52 -7.48
N ASP A 258 -3.53 -11.09 -8.61
CA ASP A 258 -4.10 -10.35 -9.73
C ASP A 258 -5.56 -9.97 -9.45
N LEU A 259 -6.00 -8.78 -9.86
CA LEU A 259 -7.39 -8.35 -9.67
C LEU A 259 -8.40 -9.21 -10.43
N SER A 260 -8.00 -9.81 -11.56
CA SER A 260 -8.83 -10.77 -12.30
C SER A 260 -9.27 -11.96 -11.46
N ASP A 261 -8.39 -12.40 -10.55
CA ASP A 261 -8.65 -13.57 -9.70
C ASP A 261 -9.67 -13.27 -8.60
N LEU A 262 -9.72 -12.00 -8.14
CA LEU A 262 -10.69 -11.54 -7.16
C LEU A 262 -12.12 -11.49 -7.71
N CYS A 263 -12.27 -11.07 -8.96
CA CYS A 263 -13.58 -11.02 -9.62
C CYS A 263 -14.18 -12.42 -9.82
N SER A 264 -13.35 -13.42 -10.14
CA SER A 264 -13.78 -14.81 -10.26
C SER A 264 -14.21 -15.40 -8.92
N ALA A 265 -13.46 -15.17 -7.85
CA ALA A 265 -13.78 -15.64 -6.50
C ALA A 265 -15.09 -15.04 -5.95
N ALA A 266 -15.35 -13.76 -6.18
CA ALA A 266 -16.60 -13.12 -5.80
C ALA A 266 -17.82 -13.68 -6.55
N ALA A 267 -17.67 -14.04 -7.83
CA ALA A 267 -18.71 -14.70 -8.61
C ALA A 267 -19.03 -16.13 -8.09
N TRP A 268 -18.01 -16.88 -7.66
CA TRP A 268 -18.20 -18.21 -7.04
C TRP A 268 -18.88 -18.13 -5.68
N GLY A 269 -18.52 -17.16 -4.84
CA GLY A 269 -19.15 -16.94 -3.53
C GLY A 269 -20.66 -16.62 -3.64
N GLN A 270 -21.07 -15.81 -4.62
CA GLN A 270 -22.47 -15.51 -4.88
C GLN A 270 -23.26 -16.70 -5.48
N ALA A 271 -22.61 -17.55 -6.27
CA ALA A 271 -23.22 -18.76 -6.80
C ALA A 271 -23.42 -19.83 -5.71
N ALA A 272 -22.46 -19.99 -4.80
CA ALA A 272 -22.58 -20.92 -3.66
C ALA A 272 -23.71 -20.53 -2.69
N LEU A 273 -23.88 -19.23 -2.41
CA LEU A 273 -24.98 -18.72 -1.57
C LEU A 273 -26.36 -18.84 -2.21
N ARG A 274 -26.46 -18.99 -3.54
CA ARG A 274 -27.74 -19.23 -4.23
C ARG A 274 -28.15 -20.69 -4.24
N THR A 275 -27.22 -21.64 -4.14
CA THR A 275 -27.51 -23.07 -4.11
C THR A 275 -27.93 -23.58 -2.73
N GLU A 276 -27.62 -22.90 -1.63
CA GLU A 276 -28.08 -23.27 -0.28
C GLU A 276 -29.50 -22.81 0.07
N LYS A 277 -30.21 -22.09 -0.81
CA LYS A 277 -31.59 -21.62 -0.59
C LYS A 277 -32.68 -22.37 -1.36
N VAL A 278 -32.36 -23.54 -1.92
CA VAL A 278 -33.36 -24.39 -2.59
C VAL A 278 -33.27 -25.79 -2.03
N GLU A 279 -33.61 -25.95 -0.76
CA GLU A 279 -34.09 -27.21 -0.15
C GLU A 279 -34.70 -26.89 1.22
N VAL A 280 -35.99 -26.55 1.25
CA VAL A 280 -36.97 -26.96 2.25
C VAL A 280 -38.36 -26.84 1.63
#